data_78563ee5fc9eeb4788487ab125904864
#
_entry.id   78563ee5fc9eeb4788487ab125904864
#
_cell.length_a   1.000
_cell.length_b   1.000
_cell.length_c   1.000
_cell.angle_alpha   90.00
_cell.angle_beta   90.00
_cell.angle_gamma   90.00
#
_symmetry.space_group_name_H-M   'P 1'
#
loop_
_entity.id
_entity.type
_entity.pdbx_description
1 polymer ?
#
loop_
_entity_poly.entity_id
_entity_poly.type
_entity_poly.pdbx_seq_one_letter_code
_entity_poly.pdbx_strand_id
1 'polypeptide(L)'
;MDKYKRLVSNTMLFAISTFSSKLLSFVMAPLFSYWFETQEMNGIKELLNQCASLLIPLVSLGIANAVIRFGLEKGIRKSAIYMNGLVSIGMGFVLLLLLYPLLSRIALFRDYIALLYVYLLVSCLRTLNCQFCRARQL
;
A
#
# COMPACT_ATOMS: atom_id res chain seq x y z
N MET A 1 5.84 -27.52 -24.41
CA MET A 1 7.08 -26.73 -24.19
C MET A 1 6.82 -25.26 -23.96
N ASP A 2 5.73 -24.67 -24.48
CA ASP A 2 5.47 -23.23 -24.37
C ASP A 2 5.03 -22.73 -22.99
N LYS A 3 4.40 -23.58 -22.17
CA LYS A 3 3.98 -23.20 -20.81
C LYS A 3 5.18 -22.92 -19.89
N TYR A 4 6.22 -23.71 -19.97
CA TYR A 4 7.44 -23.51 -19.17
C TYR A 4 8.22 -22.27 -19.62
N LYS A 5 8.32 -22.01 -20.92
CA LYS A 5 8.93 -20.78 -21.45
C LYS A 5 8.19 -19.53 -20.96
N ARG A 6 6.87 -19.56 -20.98
CA ARG A 6 6.02 -18.45 -20.47
C ARG A 6 6.19 -18.24 -18.97
N LEU A 7 6.27 -19.33 -18.21
CA LEU A 7 6.48 -19.27 -16.77
C LEU A 7 7.85 -18.65 -16.43
N VAL A 8 8.91 -19.14 -17.07
CA VAL A 8 10.27 -18.62 -16.89
C VAL A 8 10.37 -17.16 -17.30
N SER A 9 9.78 -16.77 -18.43
CA SER A 9 9.77 -15.38 -18.90
C SER A 9 9.05 -14.45 -17.91
N ASN A 10 7.89 -14.84 -17.40
CA ASN A 10 7.16 -14.07 -16.41
C ASN A 10 7.91 -13.96 -15.09
N THR A 11 8.53 -15.06 -14.63
CA THR A 11 9.35 -15.05 -13.40
C THR A 11 10.56 -14.15 -13.55
N MET A 12 11.23 -14.17 -14.71
CA MET A 12 12.35 -13.27 -14.99
C MET A 12 11.93 -11.79 -14.99
N LEU A 13 10.79 -11.47 -15.63
CA LEU A 13 10.25 -10.11 -15.61
C LEU A 13 9.94 -9.65 -14.18
N PHE A 14 9.34 -10.49 -13.36
CA PHE A 14 9.09 -10.18 -11.94
C PHE A 14 10.38 -10.02 -11.15
N ALA A 15 11.37 -10.87 -11.37
CA ALA A 15 12.67 -10.78 -10.71
C ALA A 15 13.39 -9.47 -11.06
N ILE A 16 13.45 -9.12 -12.34
CA ILE A 16 14.07 -7.87 -12.82
C ILE A 16 13.33 -6.65 -12.26
N SER A 17 12.01 -6.66 -12.28
CA SER A 17 11.18 -5.57 -11.74
C SER A 17 11.41 -5.38 -10.24
N THR A 18 11.41 -6.46 -9.48
CA THR A 18 11.63 -6.44 -8.02
C THR A 18 13.05 -6.00 -7.70
N PHE A 19 14.03 -6.49 -8.43
CA PHE A 19 15.44 -6.12 -8.26
C PHE A 19 15.66 -4.63 -8.55
N SER A 20 15.13 -4.12 -9.69
CA SER A 20 15.23 -2.71 -10.06
C SER A 20 14.60 -1.80 -9.00
N SER A 21 13.44 -2.18 -8.47
CA SER A 21 12.77 -1.43 -7.40
C SER A 21 13.60 -1.39 -6.11
N LYS A 22 14.20 -2.52 -5.74
CA LYS A 22 15.06 -2.61 -4.55
C LYS A 22 16.37 -1.86 -4.72
N LEU A 23 16.95 -1.93 -5.91
CA LEU A 23 18.18 -1.21 -6.24
C LEU A 23 17.94 0.30 -6.22
N LEU A 24 16.82 0.77 -6.75
CA LEU A 24 16.43 2.17 -6.66
C LEU A 24 16.28 2.63 -5.20
N SER A 25 15.61 1.83 -4.37
CA SER A 25 15.46 2.13 -2.94
C SER A 25 16.81 2.17 -2.23
N PHE A 26 17.74 1.26 -2.59
CA PHE A 26 19.08 1.21 -2.03
C PHE A 26 19.89 2.45 -2.38
N VAL A 27 19.83 2.92 -3.64
CA VAL A 27 20.52 4.14 -4.08
C VAL A 27 19.89 5.40 -3.47
N MET A 28 18.54 5.40 -3.34
CA MET A 28 17.82 6.54 -2.75
C MET A 28 18.08 6.71 -1.26
N ALA A 29 18.33 5.63 -0.51
CA ALA A 29 18.55 5.72 0.93
C ALA A 29 19.74 6.62 1.31
N PRO A 30 20.96 6.44 0.76
CA PRO A 30 22.08 7.34 1.05
C PRO A 30 21.87 8.75 0.47
N LEU A 31 21.20 8.86 -0.68
CA LEU A 31 20.90 10.15 -1.30
C LEU A 31 20.00 10.99 -0.38
N PHE A 32 18.95 10.40 0.18
CA PHE A 32 18.09 11.08 1.15
C PHE A 32 18.85 11.42 2.43
N SER A 33 19.75 10.54 2.91
CA SER A 33 20.57 10.80 4.09
C SER A 33 21.53 11.98 3.90
N TYR A 34 21.99 12.19 2.67
CA TYR A 34 22.87 13.31 2.33
C TYR A 34 22.13 14.64 2.17
N TRP A 35 20.88 14.59 1.64
CA TRP A 35 20.08 15.79 1.40
C TRP A 35 19.31 16.28 2.63
N PHE A 36 18.99 15.41 3.57
CA PHE A 36 18.36 15.82 4.83
C PHE A 36 19.44 16.24 5.84
N GLU A 37 19.52 17.54 6.11
CA GLU A 37 20.48 18.14 7.04
C GLU A 37 20.38 17.63 8.48
N THR A 38 19.24 17.02 8.84
CA THR A 38 18.98 16.58 10.21
C THR A 38 18.61 15.10 10.25
N GLN A 39 19.36 14.31 11.01
CA GLN A 39 19.08 12.88 11.24
C GLN A 39 17.69 12.65 11.87
N GLU A 40 17.17 13.62 12.62
CA GLU A 40 15.84 13.59 13.20
C GLU A 40 14.73 13.47 12.15
N MET A 41 14.83 14.20 11.03
CA MET A 41 13.84 14.13 9.95
C MET A 41 13.77 12.76 9.27
N ASN A 42 14.93 12.11 9.11
CA ASN A 42 14.98 10.73 8.60
C ASN A 42 14.33 9.75 9.58
N GLY A 43 14.54 9.93 10.88
CA GLY A 43 13.89 9.12 11.91
C GLY A 43 12.36 9.27 11.92
N ILE A 44 11.85 10.50 11.83
CA ILE A 44 10.42 10.79 11.77
C ILE A 44 9.80 10.17 10.50
N LYS A 45 10.43 10.31 9.34
CA LYS A 45 9.98 9.69 8.10
C LYS A 45 9.88 8.17 8.21
N GLU A 46 10.89 7.53 8.80
CA GLU A 46 10.90 6.07 8.95
C GLU A 46 9.83 5.60 9.94
N LEU A 47 9.63 6.30 11.05
CA LEU A 47 8.55 6.04 12.00
C LEU A 47 7.17 6.19 11.36
N LEU A 48 6.94 7.25 10.57
CA LEU A 48 5.70 7.44 9.83
C LEU A 48 5.45 6.31 8.84
N ASN A 49 6.48 5.87 8.14
CA ASN A 49 6.39 4.76 7.20
C ASN A 49 6.11 3.42 7.89
N GLN A 50 6.72 3.17 9.02
CA GLN A 50 6.47 1.97 9.85
C GLN A 50 5.03 1.98 10.40
N CYS A 51 4.57 3.09 10.95
CA CYS A 51 3.20 3.25 11.42
C CYS A 51 2.19 3.08 10.29
N ALA A 52 2.46 3.67 9.12
CA ALA A 52 1.61 3.50 7.96
C ALA A 52 1.54 2.05 7.49
N SER A 53 2.65 1.33 7.47
CA SER A 53 2.68 -0.08 7.06
C SER A 53 1.91 -1.01 8.00
N LEU A 54 1.79 -0.65 9.28
CA LEU A 54 0.92 -1.34 10.24
C LEU A 54 -0.56 -0.95 10.09
N LEU A 55 -0.82 0.32 9.81
CA LEU A 55 -2.18 0.84 9.70
C LEU A 55 -2.85 0.46 8.36
N ILE A 56 -2.09 0.32 7.27
CA ILE A 56 -2.63 -0.05 5.96
C ILE A 56 -3.43 -1.36 6.00
N PRO A 57 -2.94 -2.49 6.55
CA PRO A 57 -3.72 -3.72 6.64
C PRO A 57 -4.96 -3.57 7.53
N LEU A 58 -4.87 -2.74 8.56
CA LEU A 58 -5.96 -2.50 9.49
C LEU A 58 -7.07 -1.67 8.83
N VAL A 59 -6.71 -0.61 8.12
CA VAL A 59 -7.67 0.23 7.36
C VAL A 59 -8.26 -0.51 6.17
N SER A 60 -7.45 -1.28 5.47
CA SER A 60 -7.93 -2.08 4.33
C SER A 60 -8.76 -3.30 4.74
N LEU A 61 -8.79 -3.67 6.02
CA LEU A 61 -9.51 -4.85 6.54
C LEU A 61 -9.22 -6.13 5.73
N GLY A 62 -8.03 -6.23 5.15
CA GLY A 62 -7.65 -7.35 4.29
C GLY A 62 -8.40 -7.41 2.94
N ILE A 63 -9.16 -6.35 2.58
CA ILE A 63 -10.00 -6.33 1.38
C ILE A 63 -9.18 -6.50 0.09
N ALA A 64 -7.91 -6.10 0.10
CA ALA A 64 -7.00 -6.29 -1.02
C ALA A 64 -6.92 -7.78 -1.44
N ASN A 65 -6.86 -8.67 -0.47
CA ASN A 65 -6.85 -10.11 -0.70
C ASN A 65 -8.24 -10.65 -1.08
N ALA A 66 -9.30 -10.08 -0.52
CA ALA A 66 -10.67 -10.42 -0.86
C ALA A 66 -11.00 -10.05 -2.31
N VAL A 67 -10.55 -8.89 -2.79
CA VAL A 67 -10.74 -8.45 -4.18
C VAL A 67 -10.11 -9.42 -5.18
N ILE A 68 -8.93 -9.96 -4.88
CA ILE A 68 -8.32 -11.00 -5.74
C ILE A 68 -9.17 -12.27 -5.71
N ARG A 69 -9.55 -12.75 -4.53
CA ARG A 69 -10.30 -13.99 -4.37
C ARG A 69 -11.64 -13.94 -5.11
N PHE A 70 -12.43 -12.91 -4.86
CA PHE A 70 -13.74 -12.73 -5.50
C PHE A 70 -13.64 -12.28 -6.97
N GLY A 71 -12.56 -11.59 -7.33
CA GLY A 71 -12.30 -11.18 -8.72
C GLY A 71 -12.02 -12.33 -9.66
N LEU A 72 -11.57 -13.48 -9.14
CA LEU A 72 -11.35 -14.72 -9.90
C LEU A 72 -12.61 -15.58 -10.01
N GLU A 73 -13.64 -15.31 -9.22
CA GLU A 73 -14.87 -16.10 -9.20
C GLU A 73 -15.74 -15.78 -10.42
N LYS A 74 -16.08 -16.82 -11.18
CA LYS A 74 -16.91 -16.69 -12.38
C LYS A 74 -18.37 -16.42 -11.97
N GLY A 75 -18.92 -15.27 -12.41
CA GLY A 75 -20.33 -14.94 -12.20
C GLY A 75 -20.58 -13.66 -11.38
N ILE A 76 -19.57 -13.11 -10.73
CA ILE A 76 -19.70 -11.85 -9.97
C ILE A 76 -19.38 -10.66 -10.87
N ARG A 77 -20.20 -9.62 -10.80
CA ARG A 77 -19.94 -8.37 -11.53
C ARG A 77 -18.67 -7.71 -10.99
N LYS A 78 -17.64 -7.58 -11.82
CA LYS A 78 -16.36 -6.96 -11.45
C LYS A 78 -16.53 -5.55 -10.87
N SER A 79 -17.53 -4.81 -11.36
CA SER A 79 -17.88 -3.49 -10.83
C SER A 79 -18.35 -3.53 -9.37
N ALA A 80 -19.14 -4.54 -9.00
CA ALA A 80 -19.62 -4.70 -7.63
C ALA A 80 -18.46 -5.00 -6.65
N ILE A 81 -17.48 -5.79 -7.08
CA ILE A 81 -16.28 -6.10 -6.27
C ILE A 81 -15.48 -4.83 -6.00
N TYR A 82 -15.30 -3.99 -7.03
CA TYR A 82 -14.57 -2.72 -6.87
C TYR A 82 -15.31 -1.75 -5.94
N MET A 83 -16.61 -1.61 -6.11
CA MET A 83 -17.44 -0.75 -5.25
C MET A 83 -17.44 -1.22 -3.79
N ASN A 84 -17.58 -2.52 -3.55
CA ASN A 84 -17.49 -3.09 -2.20
C ASN A 84 -16.10 -2.88 -1.59
N GLY A 85 -15.04 -2.98 -2.39
CA GLY A 85 -13.68 -2.66 -1.98
C GLY A 85 -13.53 -1.21 -1.55
N LEU A 86 -14.10 -0.29 -2.32
CA LEU A 86 -14.06 1.15 -2.03
C LEU A 86 -14.85 1.49 -0.76
N VAL A 87 -16.04 0.92 -0.60
CA VAL A 87 -16.88 1.09 0.61
C VAL A 87 -16.16 0.58 1.85
N SER A 88 -15.50 -0.58 1.76
CA SER A 88 -14.77 -1.14 2.89
C SER A 88 -13.56 -0.29 3.29
N ILE A 89 -12.81 0.26 2.32
CA ILE A 89 -11.73 1.21 2.62
C ILE A 89 -12.30 2.48 3.25
N GLY A 90 -13.44 2.97 2.76
CA GLY A 90 -14.13 4.11 3.35
C GLY A 90 -14.52 3.86 4.81
N MET A 91 -15.06 2.68 5.11
CA MET A 91 -15.42 2.30 6.48
C MET A 91 -14.18 2.17 7.38
N GLY A 92 -13.09 1.56 6.89
CA GLY A 92 -11.81 1.52 7.58
C GLY A 92 -11.23 2.90 7.85
N PHE A 93 -11.41 3.82 6.91
CA PHE A 93 -10.95 5.20 7.07
C PHE A 93 -11.78 5.98 8.10
N VAL A 94 -13.09 5.77 8.18
CA VAL A 94 -13.96 6.31 9.24
C VAL A 94 -13.51 5.81 10.61
N LEU A 95 -13.19 4.52 10.71
CA LEU A 95 -12.67 3.93 11.95
C LEU A 95 -11.32 4.57 12.36
N LEU A 96 -10.48 4.86 11.38
CA LEU A 96 -9.21 5.55 11.58
C LEU A 96 -9.39 7.01 12.01
N LEU A 97 -10.42 7.70 11.49
CA LEU A 97 -10.81 9.04 11.95
C LEU A 97 -11.28 9.03 13.41
N LEU A 98 -11.94 7.96 13.82
CA LEU A 98 -12.38 7.79 15.21
C LEU A 98 -11.19 7.59 16.17
N LEU A 99 -10.06 7.05 15.63
CA LEU A 99 -8.79 6.91 16.34
C LEU A 99 -7.98 8.23 16.39
N TYR A 100 -8.42 9.28 15.69
CA TYR A 100 -7.73 10.57 15.63
C TYR A 100 -7.38 11.14 17.01
N PRO A 101 -8.30 11.19 18.01
CA PRO A 101 -7.99 11.75 19.33
C PRO A 101 -6.93 10.95 20.07
N LEU A 102 -6.79 9.66 19.77
CA LEU A 102 -5.77 8.80 20.37
C LEU A 102 -4.40 9.05 19.73
N LEU A 103 -4.34 9.14 18.41
CA LEU A 103 -3.11 9.43 17.67
C LEU A 103 -2.60 10.87 17.92
N SER A 104 -3.50 11.83 18.08
CA SER A 104 -3.12 13.22 18.34
C SER A 104 -2.52 13.45 19.73
N ARG A 105 -2.71 12.52 20.67
CA ARG A 105 -2.05 12.54 21.99
C ARG A 105 -0.56 12.23 21.94
N ILE A 106 -0.10 11.58 20.87
CA ILE A 106 1.32 11.30 20.69
C ILE A 106 1.96 12.55 20.07
N ALA A 107 2.76 13.26 20.82
CA ALA A 107 3.37 14.53 20.43
C ALA A 107 4.14 14.46 19.10
N LEU A 108 4.74 13.30 18.82
CA LEU A 108 5.51 13.04 17.62
C LEU A 108 4.69 13.08 16.32
N PHE A 109 3.40 12.72 16.39
CA PHE A 109 2.50 12.63 15.24
C PHE A 109 1.66 13.90 15.05
N ARG A 110 1.59 14.78 16.04
CA ARG A 110 0.70 15.94 16.05
C ARG A 110 0.89 16.83 14.81
N ASP A 111 2.12 17.09 14.42
CA ASP A 111 2.45 17.97 13.29
C ASP A 111 2.35 17.26 11.93
N TYR A 112 2.47 15.94 11.91
CA TYR A 112 2.49 15.14 10.68
C TYR A 112 1.25 14.26 10.48
N ILE A 113 0.25 14.37 11.37
CA ILE A 113 -0.93 13.50 11.36
C ILE A 113 -1.74 13.62 10.07
N ALA A 114 -1.89 14.85 9.55
CA ALA A 114 -2.58 15.08 8.28
C ALA A 114 -1.87 14.40 7.12
N LEU A 115 -0.54 14.46 7.10
CA LEU A 115 0.29 13.85 6.07
C LEU A 115 0.21 12.32 6.13
N LEU A 116 0.18 11.75 7.33
CA LEU A 116 -0.02 10.33 7.57
C LEU A 116 -1.39 9.86 7.05
N TYR A 117 -2.46 10.61 7.30
CA TYR A 117 -3.81 10.26 6.84
C TYR A 117 -3.91 10.30 5.31
N VAL A 118 -3.37 11.34 4.67
CA VAL A 118 -3.32 11.42 3.20
C VAL A 118 -2.51 10.27 2.61
N TYR A 119 -1.35 9.96 3.19
CA TYR A 119 -0.51 8.84 2.75
C TYR A 119 -1.23 7.50 2.86
N LEU A 120 -1.93 7.24 3.97
CA LEU A 120 -2.73 6.03 4.18
C LEU A 120 -3.85 5.90 3.14
N LEU A 121 -4.59 6.98 2.90
CA LEU A 121 -5.67 6.99 1.93
C LEU A 121 -5.16 6.66 0.53
N VAL A 122 -4.11 7.35 0.08
CA VAL A 122 -3.50 7.12 -1.23
C VAL A 122 -2.94 5.70 -1.34
N SER A 123 -2.30 5.19 -0.29
CA SER A 123 -1.74 3.83 -0.27
C SER A 123 -2.81 2.75 -0.33
N CYS A 124 -3.93 2.92 0.39
CA CYS A 124 -5.06 2.00 0.34
C CYS A 124 -5.72 1.98 -1.04
N LEU A 125 -5.96 3.16 -1.64
CA LEU A 125 -6.51 3.28 -2.99
C LEU A 125 -5.57 2.68 -4.04
N ARG A 126 -4.26 2.94 -3.94
CA ARG A 126 -3.26 2.34 -4.81
C ARG A 126 -3.28 0.82 -4.73
N THR A 127 -3.34 0.27 -3.52
CA THR A 127 -3.36 -1.18 -3.29
C THR A 127 -4.62 -1.79 -3.89
N LEU A 128 -5.79 -1.19 -3.67
CA LEU A 128 -7.05 -1.64 -4.25
C LEU A 128 -7.01 -1.64 -5.77
N ASN A 129 -6.55 -0.55 -6.40
CA ASN A 129 -6.43 -0.45 -7.84
C ASN A 129 -5.45 -1.49 -8.41
N CYS A 130 -4.32 -1.70 -7.76
CA CYS A 130 -3.34 -2.68 -8.18
C CYS A 130 -3.91 -4.11 -8.14
N GLN A 131 -4.63 -4.47 -7.07
CA GLN A 131 -5.23 -5.79 -6.93
C GLN A 131 -6.40 -5.99 -7.90
N PHE A 132 -7.18 -4.94 -8.15
CA PHE A 132 -8.25 -4.98 -9.14
C PHE A 132 -7.71 -5.18 -10.56
N CYS A 133 -6.64 -4.48 -10.93
CA CYS A 133 -5.97 -4.67 -12.21
C CYS A 133 -5.43 -6.10 -12.37
N ARG A 134 -4.84 -6.66 -11.32
CA ARG A 134 -4.37 -8.07 -11.32
C ARG A 134 -5.52 -9.04 -11.52
N ALA A 135 -6.64 -8.86 -10.81
CA ALA A 135 -7.83 -9.70 -10.95
C ALA A 135 -8.50 -9.56 -12.32
N ARG A 136 -8.25 -8.49 -13.06
CA ARG A 136 -8.79 -8.30 -14.42
C ARG A 136 -7.93 -8.95 -15.49
N GLN A 137 -6.64 -9.14 -15.24
CA GLN A 137 -5.69 -9.73 -16.20
C GLN A 137 -5.66 -11.26 -16.16
N LEU A 138 -6.23 -11.87 -15.15
CA LEU A 138 -6.38 -13.33 -14.99
C LEU A 138 -7.77 -13.79 -15.41
#